data_f4b10501fd29bf57f6e2b9909a57003e
#
_entry.id   f4b10501fd29bf57f6e2b9909a57003e
#
_cell.length_a   1.000
_cell.length_b   1.000
_cell.length_c   1.000
_cell.angle_alpha   90.00
_cell.angle_beta   90.00
_cell.angle_gamma   90.00
#
_symmetry.space_group_name_H-M   'P 1'
#
loop_
_entity.id
_entity.type
_entity.pdbx_description
1 polymer ?
#
loop_
_entity_poly.entity_id
_entity_poly.type
_entity_poly.pdbx_seq_one_letter_code
_entity_poly.pdbx_strand_id
1 'polypeptide(L)'
;MADSLVVVTGASSGIGLALARAFSKDGHALLLIARHMKPVDGLPAERTAYAEADVADYAALERAIRGAEAKFGKTACLINSAGLADAREFKQVEPSAFAHEIDVNLKGVLNGTKAVLADMSARGSGTIFNISSVSDRKTAPVAVTYTATKYGVRALSESLREAEGKNGVRVINVAPGYIRTNIHAGMGITFEEYKQALGNPDFLTAEELADIILYCWRLPPHICIRDIAITPTRTTF
;
A
#
# COMPACT_ATOMS: atom_id res chain seq x y z
N MET A 1 -20.30 -9.06 4.55
CA MET A 1 -19.62 -8.04 3.66
C MET A 1 -18.98 -8.68 2.43
N ALA A 2 -19.50 -9.82 1.98
CA ALA A 2 -19.18 -10.33 0.63
C ALA A 2 -19.71 -9.30 -0.38
N ASP A 3 -19.01 -9.10 -1.50
CA ASP A 3 -19.32 -8.18 -2.60
C ASP A 3 -18.85 -6.71 -2.47
N SER A 4 -17.91 -6.42 -1.60
CA SER A 4 -17.28 -5.09 -1.53
C SER A 4 -16.14 -4.98 -2.54
N LEU A 5 -16.04 -3.85 -3.25
CA LEU A 5 -14.86 -3.55 -4.09
C LEU A 5 -13.67 -3.16 -3.22
N VAL A 6 -12.56 -3.87 -3.41
CA VAL A 6 -11.25 -3.57 -2.81
C VAL A 6 -10.30 -3.12 -3.92
N VAL A 7 -9.74 -1.94 -3.78
CA VAL A 7 -8.76 -1.36 -4.70
C VAL A 7 -7.36 -1.52 -4.12
N VAL A 8 -6.45 -2.13 -4.88
CA VAL A 8 -5.05 -2.34 -4.46
C VAL A 8 -4.11 -1.71 -5.48
N THR A 9 -3.32 -0.74 -5.06
CA THR A 9 -2.24 -0.18 -5.89
C THR A 9 -0.94 -0.95 -5.65
N GLY A 10 -0.04 -0.98 -6.65
CA GLY A 10 1.19 -1.78 -6.58
C GLY A 10 0.92 -3.29 -6.59
N ALA A 11 -0.18 -3.72 -7.20
CA ALA A 11 -0.69 -5.09 -7.11
C ALA A 11 0.03 -6.13 -7.98
N SER A 12 1.02 -5.71 -8.79
CA SER A 12 1.74 -6.62 -9.70
C SER A 12 2.72 -7.56 -9.00
N SER A 13 3.10 -7.28 -7.75
CA SER A 13 4.08 -8.09 -7.01
C SER A 13 4.02 -7.86 -5.50
N GLY A 14 4.81 -8.61 -4.75
CA GLY A 14 5.08 -8.39 -3.32
C GLY A 14 3.81 -8.27 -2.46
N ILE A 15 3.78 -7.26 -1.59
CA ILE A 15 2.68 -7.03 -0.63
C ILE A 15 1.34 -6.83 -1.35
N GLY A 16 1.32 -6.02 -2.43
CA GLY A 16 0.07 -5.75 -3.16
C GLY A 16 -0.52 -7.01 -3.80
N LEU A 17 0.31 -7.90 -4.35
CA LEU A 17 -0.15 -9.18 -4.91
C LEU A 17 -0.65 -10.14 -3.82
N ALA A 18 0.04 -10.23 -2.69
CA ALA A 18 -0.39 -11.06 -1.57
C ALA A 18 -1.74 -10.59 -1.01
N LEU A 19 -1.93 -9.27 -0.88
CA LEU A 19 -3.20 -8.66 -0.49
C LEU A 19 -4.31 -8.97 -1.50
N ALA A 20 -4.03 -8.85 -2.81
CA ALA A 20 -5.00 -9.21 -3.84
C ALA A 20 -5.50 -10.65 -3.69
N ARG A 21 -4.59 -11.60 -3.46
CA ARG A 21 -4.93 -13.01 -3.24
C ARG A 21 -5.72 -13.23 -1.95
N ALA A 22 -5.34 -12.59 -0.85
CA ALA A 22 -6.01 -12.71 0.43
C ALA A 22 -7.45 -12.18 0.38
N PHE A 23 -7.67 -10.99 -0.19
CA PHE A 23 -9.00 -10.41 -0.34
C PHE A 23 -9.87 -11.14 -1.38
N SER A 24 -9.27 -11.66 -2.45
CA SER A 24 -9.97 -12.54 -3.40
C SER A 24 -10.50 -13.80 -2.73
N LYS A 25 -9.65 -14.47 -1.94
CA LYS A 25 -10.03 -15.67 -1.17
C LYS A 25 -11.13 -15.36 -0.14
N ASP A 26 -11.16 -14.15 0.39
CA ASP A 26 -12.21 -13.66 1.30
C ASP A 26 -13.52 -13.29 0.58
N GLY A 27 -13.58 -13.43 -0.75
CA GLY A 27 -14.79 -13.25 -1.56
C GLY A 27 -15.04 -11.82 -2.02
N HIS A 28 -14.05 -10.93 -1.99
CA HIS A 28 -14.19 -9.54 -2.43
C HIS A 28 -13.96 -9.38 -3.93
N ALA A 29 -14.64 -8.41 -4.54
CA ALA A 29 -14.30 -7.93 -5.87
C ALA A 29 -13.04 -7.05 -5.80
N LEU A 30 -12.19 -7.12 -6.83
CA LEU A 30 -10.89 -6.46 -6.84
C LEU A 30 -10.73 -5.51 -8.02
N LEU A 31 -10.09 -4.37 -7.76
CA LEU A 31 -9.39 -3.59 -8.78
C LEU A 31 -7.90 -3.60 -8.45
N LEU A 32 -7.09 -4.16 -9.34
CA LEU A 32 -5.64 -4.27 -9.21
C LEU A 32 -4.96 -3.27 -10.13
N ILE A 33 -4.15 -2.38 -9.57
CA ILE A 33 -3.52 -1.26 -10.29
C ILE A 33 -2.01 -1.36 -10.17
N ALA A 34 -1.31 -1.28 -11.30
CA ALA A 34 0.13 -1.09 -11.37
C ALA A 34 0.52 -0.49 -12.72
N ARG A 35 1.73 0.04 -12.87
CA ARG A 35 2.24 0.58 -14.15
C ARG A 35 2.29 -0.45 -15.28
N HIS A 36 2.57 -1.71 -14.93
CA HIS A 36 2.62 -2.86 -15.84
C HIS A 36 1.80 -3.98 -15.23
N MET A 37 0.47 -3.80 -15.25
CA MET A 37 -0.46 -4.76 -14.65
C MET A 37 -0.86 -5.82 -15.66
N LYS A 38 -0.67 -7.09 -15.30
CA LYS A 38 -1.12 -8.23 -16.09
C LYS A 38 -2.14 -9.03 -15.28
N PRO A 39 -3.03 -9.78 -15.94
CA PRO A 39 -3.87 -10.72 -15.24
C PRO A 39 -3.06 -11.64 -14.31
N VAL A 40 -3.59 -11.90 -13.14
CA VAL A 40 -2.95 -12.73 -12.10
C VAL A 40 -3.61 -14.09 -12.10
N ASP A 41 -2.81 -15.14 -12.27
CA ASP A 41 -3.31 -16.50 -12.24
C ASP A 41 -3.96 -16.85 -10.88
N GLY A 42 -5.09 -17.56 -10.97
CA GLY A 42 -5.85 -18.01 -9.79
C GLY A 42 -6.80 -16.96 -9.19
N LEU A 43 -6.90 -15.76 -9.79
CA LEU A 43 -7.95 -14.80 -9.43
C LEU A 43 -9.16 -14.91 -10.35
N PRO A 44 -10.40 -14.87 -9.80
CA PRO A 44 -11.63 -15.03 -10.60
C PRO A 44 -11.83 -13.81 -11.51
N ALA A 45 -11.91 -14.04 -12.82
CA ALA A 45 -12.01 -12.98 -13.83
C ALA A 45 -13.31 -12.17 -13.71
N GLU A 46 -14.39 -12.79 -13.26
CA GLU A 46 -15.71 -12.15 -13.06
C GLU A 46 -15.71 -11.16 -11.87
N ARG A 47 -14.77 -11.28 -10.96
CA ARG A 47 -14.64 -10.44 -9.74
C ARG A 47 -13.35 -9.62 -9.69
N THR A 48 -12.51 -9.67 -10.74
CA THR A 48 -11.24 -8.95 -10.77
C THR A 48 -11.15 -8.06 -12.00
N ALA A 49 -10.86 -6.80 -11.79
CA ALA A 49 -10.48 -5.84 -12.81
C ALA A 49 -9.00 -5.51 -12.68
N TYR A 50 -8.36 -5.23 -13.80
CA TYR A 50 -6.95 -4.85 -13.89
C TYR A 50 -6.84 -3.50 -14.59
N ALA A 51 -5.96 -2.65 -14.09
CA ALA A 51 -5.70 -1.35 -14.72
C ALA A 51 -4.19 -1.06 -14.74
N GLU A 52 -3.70 -0.67 -15.91
CA GLU A 52 -2.38 -0.07 -16.04
C GLU A 52 -2.48 1.42 -15.78
N ALA A 53 -1.94 1.87 -14.63
CA ALA A 53 -1.89 3.28 -14.27
C ALA A 53 -0.71 3.56 -13.35
N ASP A 54 -0.12 4.75 -13.51
CA ASP A 54 0.81 5.31 -12.54
C ASP A 54 0.03 5.99 -11.42
N VAL A 55 0.34 5.65 -10.18
CA VAL A 55 -0.30 6.28 -9.01
C VAL A 55 -0.01 7.77 -8.90
N ALA A 56 1.05 8.26 -9.54
CA ALA A 56 1.38 9.68 -9.64
C ALA A 56 0.44 10.44 -10.59
N ASP A 57 -0.28 9.76 -11.50
CA ASP A 57 -1.31 10.32 -12.38
C ASP A 57 -2.70 10.15 -11.75
N TYR A 58 -3.18 11.21 -11.11
CA TYR A 58 -4.50 11.21 -10.47
C TYR A 58 -5.64 10.87 -11.44
N ALA A 59 -5.61 11.45 -12.65
CA ALA A 59 -6.72 11.26 -13.60
C ALA A 59 -6.79 9.82 -14.12
N ALA A 60 -5.63 9.17 -14.37
CA ALA A 60 -5.59 7.76 -14.74
C ALA A 60 -6.09 6.86 -13.61
N LEU A 61 -5.66 7.14 -12.36
CA LEU A 61 -6.06 6.40 -11.18
C LEU A 61 -7.57 6.53 -10.91
N GLU A 62 -8.11 7.75 -10.96
CA GLU A 62 -9.53 8.02 -10.78
C GLU A 62 -10.38 7.30 -11.85
N ARG A 63 -10.01 7.40 -13.13
CA ARG A 63 -10.72 6.67 -14.21
C ARG A 63 -10.76 5.16 -13.97
N ALA A 64 -9.64 4.57 -13.54
CA ALA A 64 -9.56 3.14 -13.24
C ALA A 64 -10.52 2.76 -12.10
N ILE A 65 -10.53 3.55 -11.02
CA ILE A 65 -11.41 3.33 -9.86
C ILE A 65 -12.88 3.46 -10.27
N ARG A 66 -13.26 4.54 -10.99
CA ARG A 66 -14.66 4.74 -11.43
C ARG A 66 -15.12 3.63 -12.38
N GLY A 67 -14.25 3.16 -13.28
CA GLY A 67 -14.55 2.01 -14.15
C GLY A 67 -14.83 0.73 -13.39
N ALA A 68 -14.06 0.43 -12.35
CA ALA A 68 -14.28 -0.73 -11.49
C ALA A 68 -15.54 -0.56 -10.61
N GLU A 69 -15.79 0.64 -10.09
CA GLU A 69 -17.00 0.93 -9.31
C GLU A 69 -18.29 0.76 -10.13
N ALA A 70 -18.26 1.08 -11.41
CA ALA A 70 -19.40 0.85 -12.31
C ALA A 70 -19.71 -0.65 -12.48
N LYS A 71 -18.71 -1.51 -12.35
CA LYS A 71 -18.86 -2.97 -12.50
C LYS A 71 -19.16 -3.68 -11.17
N PHE A 72 -18.53 -3.27 -10.08
CA PHE A 72 -18.51 -4.01 -8.83
C PHE A 72 -19.12 -3.26 -7.62
N GLY A 73 -19.63 -2.05 -7.84
CA GLY A 73 -20.12 -1.22 -6.75
C GLY A 73 -19.02 -0.36 -6.13
N LYS A 74 -19.40 0.45 -5.14
CA LYS A 74 -18.51 1.46 -4.55
C LYS A 74 -17.31 0.86 -3.82
N THR A 75 -16.17 1.54 -3.93
CA THR A 75 -14.93 1.15 -3.24
C THR A 75 -15.13 1.16 -1.73
N ALA A 76 -15.12 -0.02 -1.11
CA ALA A 76 -15.22 -0.17 0.34
C ALA A 76 -13.86 -0.15 1.04
N CYS A 77 -12.82 -0.60 0.34
CA CYS A 77 -11.45 -0.62 0.83
C CYS A 77 -10.48 -0.11 -0.24
N LEU A 78 -9.60 0.80 0.14
CA LEU A 78 -8.43 1.19 -0.65
C LEU A 78 -7.17 0.74 0.08
N ILE A 79 -6.25 0.10 -0.64
CA ILE A 79 -4.93 -0.27 -0.15
C ILE A 79 -3.88 0.41 -1.01
N ASN A 80 -3.29 1.46 -0.49
CA ASN A 80 -2.17 2.16 -1.10
C ASN A 80 -0.88 1.37 -0.81
N SER A 81 -0.53 0.44 -1.71
CA SER A 81 0.65 -0.42 -1.57
C SER A 81 1.74 -0.17 -2.62
N ALA A 82 1.49 0.69 -3.60
CA ALA A 82 2.53 1.10 -4.54
C ALA A 82 3.66 1.83 -3.81
N GLY A 83 4.90 1.43 -4.07
CA GLY A 83 6.06 2.06 -3.47
C GLY A 83 7.35 1.56 -4.10
N LEU A 84 8.40 2.36 -3.98
CA LEU A 84 9.76 2.05 -4.36
C LEU A 84 10.74 2.60 -3.31
N ALA A 85 11.97 2.12 -3.32
CA ALA A 85 13.01 2.58 -2.41
C ALA A 85 14.33 2.75 -3.16
N ASP A 86 14.99 3.87 -2.93
CA ASP A 86 16.37 4.12 -3.34
C ASP A 86 17.26 4.12 -2.09
N ALA A 87 18.14 3.13 -1.97
CA ALA A 87 19.01 2.95 -0.81
C ALA A 87 20.44 3.51 -1.04
N ARG A 88 20.67 4.27 -2.11
CA ARG A 88 21.95 4.92 -2.36
C ARG A 88 22.24 6.01 -1.33
N GLU A 89 23.51 6.36 -1.15
CA GLU A 89 23.89 7.56 -0.40
C GLU A 89 23.27 8.80 -1.04
N PHE A 90 22.67 9.68 -0.26
CA PHE A 90 21.92 10.83 -0.78
C PHE A 90 22.71 11.71 -1.76
N LYS A 91 24.02 11.88 -1.52
CA LYS A 91 24.90 12.63 -2.45
C LYS A 91 25.04 12.03 -3.84
N GLN A 92 24.63 10.77 -4.02
CA GLN A 92 24.69 10.01 -5.30
C GLN A 92 23.31 9.92 -5.97
N VAL A 93 22.25 10.40 -5.31
CA VAL A 93 20.88 10.33 -5.83
C VAL A 93 20.59 11.56 -6.68
N GLU A 94 20.27 11.33 -7.96
CA GLU A 94 19.89 12.41 -8.86
C GLU A 94 18.54 13.05 -8.47
N PRO A 95 18.35 14.36 -8.66
CA PRO A 95 17.09 15.05 -8.35
C PRO A 95 15.85 14.39 -8.96
N SER A 96 15.94 13.84 -10.17
CA SER A 96 14.85 13.13 -10.82
C SER A 96 14.46 11.83 -10.10
N ALA A 97 15.43 11.14 -9.49
CA ALA A 97 15.17 9.89 -8.78
C ALA A 97 14.40 10.14 -7.47
N PHE A 98 14.83 11.10 -6.67
CA PHE A 98 14.08 11.43 -5.45
C PHE A 98 12.72 12.07 -5.74
N ALA A 99 12.59 12.86 -6.81
CA ALA A 99 11.31 13.38 -7.25
C ALA A 99 10.33 12.23 -7.61
N HIS A 100 10.80 11.24 -8.37
CA HIS A 100 10.02 10.06 -8.70
C HIS A 100 9.62 9.25 -7.46
N GLU A 101 10.53 9.09 -6.49
CA GLU A 101 10.23 8.40 -5.24
C GLU A 101 9.15 9.11 -4.41
N ILE A 102 9.19 10.44 -4.35
CA ILE A 102 8.14 11.26 -3.71
C ILE A 102 6.81 11.12 -4.45
N ASP A 103 6.85 11.19 -5.78
CA ASP A 103 5.64 11.07 -6.61
C ASP A 103 4.95 9.72 -6.40
N VAL A 104 5.70 8.62 -6.34
CA VAL A 104 5.11 7.29 -6.12
C VAL A 104 4.68 7.10 -4.67
N ASN A 105 5.61 7.31 -3.71
CA ASN A 105 5.41 6.89 -2.32
C ASN A 105 4.49 7.81 -1.52
N LEU A 106 4.43 9.09 -1.85
CA LEU A 106 3.63 10.07 -1.10
C LEU A 106 2.49 10.64 -1.94
N LYS A 107 2.76 11.22 -3.10
CA LYS A 107 1.72 11.77 -3.98
C LYS A 107 0.78 10.67 -4.47
N GLY A 108 1.28 9.46 -4.76
CA GLY A 108 0.44 8.31 -5.12
C GLY A 108 -0.56 7.94 -4.02
N VAL A 109 -0.15 7.97 -2.75
CA VAL A 109 -1.05 7.75 -1.60
C VAL A 109 -2.09 8.85 -1.49
N LEU A 110 -1.70 10.12 -1.68
CA LEU A 110 -2.63 11.26 -1.73
C LEU A 110 -3.65 11.09 -2.85
N ASN A 111 -3.22 10.73 -4.06
CA ASN A 111 -4.08 10.54 -5.22
C ASN A 111 -5.09 9.41 -5.01
N GLY A 112 -4.64 8.23 -4.55
CA GLY A 112 -5.52 7.11 -4.26
C GLY A 112 -6.57 7.47 -3.22
N THR A 113 -6.13 8.08 -2.13
CA THR A 113 -7.02 8.55 -1.06
C THR A 113 -8.05 9.56 -1.59
N LYS A 114 -7.60 10.57 -2.34
CA LYS A 114 -8.46 11.61 -2.91
C LYS A 114 -9.55 11.02 -3.82
N ALA A 115 -9.22 9.98 -4.58
CA ALA A 115 -10.15 9.36 -5.52
C ALA A 115 -11.34 8.65 -4.84
N VAL A 116 -11.21 8.21 -3.58
CA VAL A 116 -12.27 7.44 -2.89
C VAL A 116 -12.88 8.15 -1.68
N LEU A 117 -12.16 9.10 -1.08
CA LEU A 117 -12.48 9.64 0.24
C LEU A 117 -13.84 10.33 0.29
N ALA A 118 -14.16 11.17 -0.70
CA ALA A 118 -15.43 11.89 -0.71
C ALA A 118 -16.64 10.96 -0.71
N ASP A 119 -16.60 9.90 -1.51
CA ASP A 119 -17.66 8.89 -1.56
C ASP A 119 -17.73 8.06 -0.27
N MET A 120 -16.59 7.74 0.34
CA MET A 120 -16.51 7.05 1.63
C MET A 120 -17.12 7.89 2.74
N SER A 121 -16.76 9.16 2.83
CA SER A 121 -17.28 10.09 3.84
C SER A 121 -18.78 10.33 3.67
N ALA A 122 -19.26 10.53 2.44
CA ALA A 122 -20.66 10.77 2.15
C ALA A 122 -21.58 9.59 2.53
N ARG A 123 -21.09 8.35 2.38
CA ARG A 123 -21.89 7.16 2.78
C ARG A 123 -21.65 6.69 4.22
N GLY A 124 -20.76 7.36 4.97
CA GLY A 124 -20.46 7.00 6.36
C GLY A 124 -19.70 5.69 6.53
N SER A 125 -18.96 5.23 5.51
CA SER A 125 -18.25 3.95 5.60
C SER A 125 -17.12 3.84 4.57
N GLY A 126 -15.98 3.31 4.99
CA GLY A 126 -14.83 3.02 4.15
C GLY A 126 -13.59 2.69 4.98
N THR A 127 -12.62 2.03 4.35
CA THR A 127 -11.33 1.76 4.98
C THR A 127 -10.21 2.05 4.00
N ILE A 128 -9.20 2.77 4.46
CA ILE A 128 -7.99 3.07 3.72
C ILE A 128 -6.81 2.49 4.50
N PHE A 129 -6.06 1.58 3.87
CA PHE A 129 -4.77 1.11 4.36
C PHE A 129 -3.66 1.81 3.58
N ASN A 130 -2.75 2.45 4.27
CA ASN A 130 -1.55 3.02 3.69
C ASN A 130 -0.34 2.18 4.10
N ILE A 131 0.29 1.52 3.12
CA ILE A 131 1.48 0.71 3.37
C ILE A 131 2.69 1.64 3.50
N SER A 132 3.05 1.91 4.75
CA SER A 132 4.22 2.68 5.14
C SER A 132 5.46 1.78 5.27
N SER A 133 6.20 1.95 6.33
CA SER A 133 7.39 1.18 6.73
C SER A 133 7.75 1.53 8.17
N VAL A 134 8.51 0.69 8.86
CA VAL A 134 9.19 1.09 10.11
C VAL A 134 10.08 2.32 9.92
N SER A 135 10.48 2.63 8.68
CA SER A 135 11.17 3.87 8.33
C SER A 135 10.30 5.13 8.47
N ASP A 136 9.03 5.00 8.86
CA ASP A 136 8.15 6.13 9.20
C ASP A 136 8.30 6.58 10.68
N ARG A 137 9.14 5.91 11.46
CA ARG A 137 9.40 6.18 12.88
C ARG A 137 10.85 6.02 13.30
N LYS A 138 11.68 5.43 12.44
CA LYS A 138 13.12 5.32 12.62
C LYS A 138 13.84 5.74 11.35
N THR A 139 14.75 6.67 11.46
CA THR A 139 15.58 7.12 10.33
C THR A 139 16.73 6.16 10.08
N ALA A 140 17.21 6.14 8.83
CA ALA A 140 18.41 5.44 8.44
C ALA A 140 19.35 6.39 7.67
N PRO A 141 20.68 6.22 7.75
CA PRO A 141 21.62 7.07 7.03
C PRO A 141 21.56 6.90 5.52
N VAL A 142 21.02 5.79 5.05
CA VAL A 142 20.70 5.50 3.65
C VAL A 142 19.18 5.59 3.44
N ALA A 143 18.72 5.64 2.19
CA ALA A 143 17.29 5.73 1.85
C ALA A 143 16.63 6.99 2.46
N VAL A 144 17.29 8.15 2.36
CA VAL A 144 16.85 9.41 2.97
C VAL A 144 15.50 9.85 2.43
N THR A 145 15.30 9.82 1.11
CA THR A 145 14.02 10.20 0.48
C THR A 145 12.92 9.22 0.85
N TYR A 146 13.21 7.92 0.80
CA TYR A 146 12.27 6.88 1.21
C TYR A 146 11.76 7.14 2.64
N THR A 147 12.69 7.34 3.57
CA THR A 147 12.36 7.66 4.96
C THR A 147 11.46 8.89 5.05
N ALA A 148 11.81 9.99 4.38
CA ALA A 148 11.00 11.21 4.36
C ALA A 148 9.59 10.96 3.82
N THR A 149 9.45 10.16 2.74
CA THR A 149 8.14 9.81 2.18
C THR A 149 7.30 8.97 3.16
N LYS A 150 7.92 8.03 3.88
CA LYS A 150 7.20 7.17 4.84
C LYS A 150 6.78 7.93 6.10
N TYR A 151 7.58 8.86 6.61
CA TYR A 151 7.14 9.80 7.64
C TYR A 151 5.94 10.64 7.15
N GLY A 152 5.98 11.11 5.89
CA GLY A 152 4.87 11.82 5.26
C GLY A 152 3.59 10.98 5.18
N VAL A 153 3.69 9.71 4.79
CA VAL A 153 2.55 8.77 4.72
C VAL A 153 1.94 8.53 6.11
N ARG A 154 2.77 8.39 7.15
CA ARG A 154 2.29 8.25 8.52
C ARG A 154 1.54 9.51 8.99
N ALA A 155 2.13 10.69 8.81
CA ALA A 155 1.51 11.96 9.16
C ALA A 155 0.18 12.19 8.42
N LEU A 156 0.15 11.88 7.12
CA LEU A 156 -1.06 11.91 6.30
C LEU A 156 -2.14 10.96 6.84
N SER A 157 -1.77 9.73 7.16
CA SER A 157 -2.69 8.72 7.68
C SER A 157 -3.33 9.15 9.00
N GLU A 158 -2.52 9.72 9.89
CA GLU A 158 -2.99 10.19 11.19
C GLU A 158 -3.92 11.40 11.06
N SER A 159 -3.54 12.39 10.25
CA SER A 159 -4.35 13.59 9.99
C SER A 159 -5.70 13.22 9.35
N LEU A 160 -5.70 12.33 8.37
CA LEU A 160 -6.95 11.88 7.73
C LEU A 160 -7.83 11.07 8.67
N ARG A 161 -7.24 10.23 9.52
CA ARG A 161 -8.01 9.49 10.53
C ARG A 161 -8.73 10.43 11.50
N GLU A 162 -8.07 11.51 11.93
CA GLU A 162 -8.69 12.51 12.80
C GLU A 162 -9.80 13.29 12.09
N ALA A 163 -9.58 13.68 10.85
CA ALA A 163 -10.54 14.43 10.07
C ALA A 163 -11.79 13.61 9.73
N GLU A 164 -11.61 12.33 9.34
CA GLU A 164 -12.62 11.51 8.69
C GLU A 164 -13.23 10.42 9.60
N GLY A 165 -12.68 10.21 10.79
CA GLY A 165 -13.23 9.24 11.76
C GLY A 165 -14.68 9.52 12.13
N LYS A 166 -15.06 10.79 12.27
CA LYS A 166 -16.45 11.22 12.50
C LYS A 166 -17.39 10.89 11.34
N ASN A 167 -16.84 10.72 10.14
CA ASN A 167 -17.56 10.33 8.92
C ASN A 167 -17.52 8.80 8.70
N GLY A 168 -17.15 8.02 9.69
CA GLY A 168 -17.14 6.55 9.62
C GLY A 168 -16.04 5.95 8.71
N VAL A 169 -15.03 6.73 8.33
CA VAL A 169 -13.89 6.26 7.52
C VAL A 169 -12.74 5.87 8.41
N ARG A 170 -12.27 4.62 8.27
CA ARG A 170 -11.07 4.13 8.94
C ARG A 170 -9.85 4.41 8.07
N VAL A 171 -8.84 5.08 8.61
CA VAL A 171 -7.53 5.24 7.96
C VAL A 171 -6.47 4.60 8.84
N ILE A 172 -5.75 3.64 8.28
CA ILE A 172 -4.84 2.76 9.00
C ILE A 172 -3.45 2.87 8.38
N ASN A 173 -2.48 3.29 9.19
CA ASN A 173 -1.07 3.23 8.82
C ASN A 173 -0.53 1.83 9.10
N VAL A 174 0.02 1.18 8.08
CA VAL A 174 0.66 -0.14 8.22
C VAL A 174 2.16 0.03 7.99
N ALA A 175 2.97 -0.25 9.00
CA ALA A 175 4.41 -0.03 9.00
C ALA A 175 5.16 -1.37 9.10
N PRO A 176 5.33 -2.09 7.97
CA PRO A 176 6.12 -3.33 7.97
C PRO A 176 7.61 -3.03 8.12
N GLY A 177 8.29 -3.96 8.78
CA GLY A 177 9.75 -4.07 8.77
C GLY A 177 10.24 -4.82 7.54
N TYR A 178 11.12 -5.80 7.73
CA TYR A 178 11.67 -6.58 6.62
C TYR A 178 10.65 -7.59 6.10
N ILE A 179 10.13 -7.32 4.91
CA ILE A 179 9.23 -8.22 4.16
C ILE A 179 9.97 -8.76 2.95
N ARG A 180 9.89 -10.05 2.70
CA ARG A 180 10.45 -10.66 1.49
C ARG A 180 9.62 -10.26 0.28
N THR A 181 10.10 -9.27 -0.46
CA THR A 181 9.49 -8.72 -1.68
C THR A 181 10.56 -8.46 -2.73
N ASN A 182 10.13 -7.99 -3.90
CA ASN A 182 11.05 -7.61 -4.98
C ASN A 182 11.48 -6.12 -4.93
N ILE A 183 11.35 -5.44 -3.78
CA ILE A 183 11.74 -4.03 -3.65
C ILE A 183 13.22 -3.79 -3.98
N HIS A 184 14.09 -4.76 -3.67
CA HIS A 184 15.51 -4.75 -3.97
C HIS A 184 15.82 -4.74 -5.47
N ALA A 185 14.92 -5.28 -6.32
CA ALA A 185 15.11 -5.27 -7.77
C ALA A 185 15.19 -3.85 -8.33
N GLY A 186 14.47 -2.90 -7.75
CA GLY A 186 14.56 -1.48 -8.07
C GLY A 186 15.92 -0.84 -7.73
N MET A 187 16.68 -1.48 -6.85
CA MET A 187 18.03 -1.08 -6.44
C MET A 187 19.13 -1.72 -7.31
N GLY A 188 18.76 -2.61 -8.24
CA GLY A 188 19.71 -3.32 -9.12
C GLY A 188 20.54 -4.41 -8.42
N ILE A 189 20.09 -4.92 -7.27
CA ILE A 189 20.77 -5.95 -6.49
C ILE A 189 19.90 -7.19 -6.32
N THR A 190 20.52 -8.33 -6.06
CA THR A 190 19.84 -9.58 -5.74
C THR A 190 19.26 -9.56 -4.33
N PHE A 191 18.32 -10.48 -4.02
CA PHE A 191 17.77 -10.60 -2.68
C PHE A 191 18.85 -10.96 -1.64
N GLU A 192 19.82 -11.81 -2.01
CA GLU A 192 20.90 -12.20 -1.10
C GLU A 192 21.84 -11.03 -0.78
N GLU A 193 22.19 -10.21 -1.78
CA GLU A 193 22.98 -8.98 -1.57
C GLU A 193 22.20 -7.99 -0.68
N TYR A 194 20.91 -7.83 -0.93
CA TYR A 194 20.04 -6.99 -0.09
C TYR A 194 20.00 -7.48 1.36
N LYS A 195 19.80 -8.77 1.56
CA LYS A 195 19.80 -9.41 2.88
C LYS A 195 21.13 -9.23 3.62
N GLN A 196 22.26 -9.42 2.92
CA GLN A 196 23.59 -9.20 3.48
C GLN A 196 23.81 -7.74 3.88
N ALA A 197 23.43 -6.79 3.02
CA ALA A 197 23.54 -5.35 3.32
C ALA A 197 22.76 -4.94 4.57
N LEU A 198 21.67 -5.64 4.88
CA LEU A 198 20.87 -5.44 6.08
C LEU A 198 21.39 -6.18 7.33
N GLY A 199 22.49 -6.94 7.23
CA GLY A 199 23.03 -7.72 8.33
C GLY A 199 22.33 -9.07 8.54
N ASN A 200 21.75 -9.64 7.48
CA ASN A 200 21.05 -10.95 7.49
C ASN A 200 19.89 -11.05 8.50
N PRO A 201 18.97 -10.10 8.56
CA PRO A 201 17.82 -10.22 9.45
C PRO A 201 16.87 -11.34 9.01
N ASP A 202 15.95 -11.70 9.90
CA ASP A 202 14.77 -12.46 9.53
C ASP A 202 13.84 -11.61 8.65
N PHE A 203 13.09 -12.27 7.78
CA PHE A 203 12.08 -11.62 6.92
C PHE A 203 10.72 -12.26 7.15
N LEU A 204 9.69 -11.42 7.21
CA LEU A 204 8.30 -11.85 7.07
C LEU A 204 7.99 -12.08 5.60
N THR A 205 7.00 -12.91 5.33
CA THR A 205 6.42 -13.05 3.99
C THR A 205 5.37 -11.96 3.73
N ALA A 206 5.09 -11.70 2.45
CA ALA A 206 4.01 -10.79 2.07
C ALA A 206 2.63 -11.35 2.46
N GLU A 207 2.49 -12.67 2.47
CA GLU A 207 1.29 -13.39 2.87
C GLU A 207 0.97 -13.21 4.37
N GLU A 208 1.98 -13.33 5.25
CA GLU A 208 1.80 -13.06 6.69
C GLU A 208 1.32 -11.63 6.94
N LEU A 209 1.86 -10.65 6.22
CA LEU A 209 1.40 -9.27 6.31
C LEU A 209 -0.04 -9.11 5.77
N ALA A 210 -0.37 -9.79 4.67
CA ALA A 210 -1.71 -9.73 4.08
C ALA A 210 -2.76 -10.30 5.03
N ASP A 211 -2.47 -11.40 5.74
CA ASP A 211 -3.37 -12.00 6.74
C ASP A 211 -3.65 -11.02 7.90
N ILE A 212 -2.64 -10.28 8.37
CA ILE A 212 -2.80 -9.27 9.42
C ILE A 212 -3.68 -8.12 8.93
N ILE A 213 -3.47 -7.63 7.71
CA ILE A 213 -4.29 -6.55 7.13
C ILE A 213 -5.73 -7.01 6.92
N LEU A 214 -5.94 -8.25 6.44
CA LEU A 214 -7.26 -8.83 6.30
C LEU A 214 -7.97 -9.00 7.66
N TYR A 215 -7.24 -9.36 8.70
CA TYR A 215 -7.79 -9.36 10.07
C TYR A 215 -8.26 -7.96 10.48
N CYS A 216 -7.45 -6.92 10.25
CA CYS A 216 -7.83 -5.53 10.55
C CYS A 216 -9.07 -5.09 9.76
N TRP A 217 -9.18 -5.51 8.49
CA TRP A 217 -10.35 -5.25 7.65
C TRP A 217 -11.64 -5.83 8.24
N ARG A 218 -11.58 -7.08 8.71
CA ARG A 218 -12.72 -7.83 9.25
C ARG A 218 -13.22 -7.33 10.61
N LEU A 219 -12.48 -6.47 11.27
CA LEU A 219 -12.93 -5.88 12.55
C LEU A 219 -14.22 -5.10 12.36
N PRO A 220 -15.09 -5.07 13.37
CA PRO A 220 -16.31 -4.26 13.35
C PRO A 220 -16.02 -2.80 12.96
N PRO A 221 -16.91 -2.14 12.21
CA PRO A 221 -16.65 -0.79 11.67
C PRO A 221 -16.29 0.28 12.70
N HIS A 222 -16.73 0.14 13.95
CA HIS A 222 -16.41 1.06 15.04
C HIS A 222 -15.01 0.86 15.63
N ILE A 223 -14.29 -0.20 15.23
CA ILE A 223 -12.92 -0.48 15.67
C ILE A 223 -11.96 -0.06 14.56
N CYS A 224 -11.06 0.85 14.87
CA CYS A 224 -9.98 1.27 13.98
C CYS A 224 -8.63 1.02 14.64
N ILE A 225 -7.84 0.10 14.09
CA ILE A 225 -6.41 0.00 14.40
C ILE A 225 -5.73 1.17 13.70
N ARG A 226 -5.24 2.13 14.46
CA ARG A 226 -4.74 3.41 13.93
C ARG A 226 -3.41 3.27 13.20
N ASP A 227 -2.51 2.50 13.83
CA ASP A 227 -1.12 2.35 13.42
C ASP A 227 -0.65 0.96 13.85
N ILE A 228 -0.05 0.22 12.95
CA ILE A 228 0.44 -1.13 13.22
C ILE A 228 1.85 -1.31 12.65
N ALA A 229 2.82 -1.47 13.53
CA ALA A 229 4.18 -1.84 13.15
C ALA A 229 4.36 -3.35 13.28
N ILE A 230 4.87 -3.99 12.23
CA ILE A 230 5.00 -5.44 12.14
C ILE A 230 6.43 -5.76 11.74
N THR A 231 7.15 -6.44 12.63
CA THR A 231 8.55 -6.78 12.42
C THR A 231 8.82 -8.24 12.76
N PRO A 232 9.84 -8.87 12.18
CA PRO A 232 10.33 -10.14 12.72
C PRO A 232 10.76 -9.98 14.18
N THR A 233 10.45 -10.94 15.02
CA THR A 233 10.69 -10.89 16.48
C THR A 233 12.15 -10.59 16.84
N ARG A 234 13.10 -11.14 16.07
CA ARG A 234 14.53 -10.99 16.31
C ARG A 234 15.15 -9.72 15.71
N THR A 235 14.35 -8.86 15.10
CA THR A 235 14.85 -7.64 14.47
C THR A 235 14.81 -6.50 15.47
N THR A 236 15.93 -5.86 15.69
CA THR A 236 16.03 -4.63 16.49
C THR A 236 15.95 -3.42 15.57
N PHE A 237 14.91 -2.62 15.73
CA PHE A 237 14.77 -1.31 15.09
C PHE A 237 14.97 -0.19 16.08
#